data_e990b9e17cb236cf811fe99909817523
#
_entry.id   e990b9e17cb236cf811fe99909817523
#
_cell.length_a   1.000
_cell.length_b   1.000
_cell.length_c   1.000
_cell.angle_alpha   90.00
_cell.angle_beta   90.00
_cell.angle_gamma   90.00
#
_symmetry.space_group_name_H-M   'P 1'
#
loop_
_entity.id
_entity.type
_entity.pdbx_description
1 polymer ?
#
loop_
_entity_poly.entity_id
_entity_poly.type
_entity_poly.pdbx_seq_one_letter_code
_entity_poly.pdbx_strand_id
1 'polypeptide(L)'
;GGRLELIRRLCEEEPPPLRHHQPSLPRDLQTIVSTCMEKDPARRYDSARALAEDLDRFLEGEPIHARPAGFWDRFGKRIRRNRLLTAVIVLGSALVVGLSALGITLALRARVQAQSAQRFGQEAERLESLIFKAHSLPLHDIRPLRQMVEMRLGHLEQDLARQGRWSQAAGRLALGRGYLALGRPETARPHLEAAWRLAPEPDAAHALGLALARIYQDEVEGLHGPLRERRKAEVGQELRDPALELLKRARNLPLESAAYVEGMIALVEDRPNEAQRRAREAQAQLPWFHEAWILEAEALRVEASLALGRGDHAAAQAALDAGGAVLVQALEIARSAPSVRLAEVQRRMLQFQLRTDQGRASLEDHAAVLAAVDQALKTDPEHPEILGFASAAHRRWGARQMERGEDPQASLDAAIHRARQGLQQAPRDNALLNNFGTALRYRATWAMRQGRDPRPDLAQAQHALQQALERPRFRDFLLNNLGCCYELQA
;
A
#
# COMPACT_ATOMS: atom_id res chain seq x y z
N GLY A 1 37.96 21.26 -70.93
CA GLY A 1 37.66 19.86 -70.75
C GLY A 1 38.54 19.03 -71.63
N GLY A 2 39.60 18.37 -71.06
CA GLY A 2 40.64 17.65 -71.85
C GLY A 2 40.10 16.30 -72.33
N ARG A 3 40.77 15.76 -73.34
CA ARG A 3 40.55 14.42 -73.93
C ARG A 3 40.40 13.33 -72.84
N LEU A 4 41.12 13.41 -71.77
CA LEU A 4 41.02 12.48 -70.63
C LEU A 4 39.65 12.50 -69.90
N GLU A 5 39.07 13.69 -69.70
CA GLU A 5 37.74 13.85 -69.08
C GLU A 5 36.65 13.31 -70.00
N LEU A 6 36.78 13.49 -71.30
CA LEU A 6 35.84 12.91 -72.29
C LEU A 6 35.92 11.38 -72.27
N ILE A 7 37.13 10.79 -72.23
CA ILE A 7 37.32 9.36 -72.16
C ILE A 7 36.77 8.82 -70.85
N ARG A 8 37.00 9.48 -69.70
CA ARG A 8 36.45 9.09 -68.43
C ARG A 8 34.93 9.07 -68.47
N ARG A 9 34.29 10.13 -69.01
CA ARG A 9 32.83 10.17 -69.14
C ARG A 9 32.30 9.05 -70.05
N LEU A 10 32.95 8.78 -71.17
CA LEU A 10 32.58 7.73 -72.10
C LEU A 10 32.65 6.33 -71.42
N CYS A 11 33.63 6.13 -70.55
CA CYS A 11 33.84 4.83 -69.90
C CYS A 11 32.96 4.65 -68.62
N GLU A 12 32.72 5.73 -67.84
CA GLU A 12 32.15 5.63 -66.53
C GLU A 12 30.70 6.18 -66.40
N GLU A 13 30.33 7.16 -67.24
CA GLU A 13 29.02 7.81 -67.14
C GLU A 13 28.00 7.10 -68.07
N GLU A 14 26.83 6.80 -67.49
CA GLU A 14 25.71 6.28 -68.29
C GLU A 14 25.16 7.39 -69.19
N PRO A 15 24.89 7.14 -70.47
CA PRO A 15 24.31 8.14 -71.35
C PRO A 15 22.90 8.55 -70.83
N PRO A 16 22.50 9.84 -71.04
CA PRO A 16 21.19 10.26 -70.66
C PRO A 16 20.11 9.46 -71.44
N PRO A 17 18.93 9.20 -70.83
CA PRO A 17 17.86 8.48 -71.52
C PRO A 17 17.48 9.21 -72.81
N LEU A 18 17.37 8.48 -73.89
CA LEU A 18 17.04 9.06 -75.21
C LEU A 18 15.72 9.83 -75.20
N ARG A 19 14.77 9.43 -74.40
CA ARG A 19 13.50 10.16 -74.21
C ARG A 19 13.65 11.52 -73.58
N HIS A 20 14.80 11.83 -73.01
CA HIS A 20 15.09 13.16 -72.51
C HIS A 20 15.25 14.17 -73.66
N HIS A 21 15.80 13.65 -74.80
CA HIS A 21 15.93 14.45 -76.02
C HIS A 21 14.72 14.35 -76.93
N GLN A 22 14.03 13.22 -76.96
CA GLN A 22 12.82 13.01 -77.76
C GLN A 22 11.80 12.18 -77.01
N PRO A 23 10.82 12.85 -76.34
CA PRO A 23 9.82 12.21 -75.49
C PRO A 23 8.92 11.19 -76.18
N SER A 24 8.73 11.32 -77.50
CA SER A 24 7.88 10.40 -78.30
C SER A 24 8.58 9.06 -78.66
N LEU A 25 9.81 8.88 -78.26
CA LEU A 25 10.54 7.64 -78.63
C LEU A 25 9.91 6.41 -77.95
N PRO A 26 9.62 5.32 -78.70
CA PRO A 26 9.13 4.07 -78.12
C PRO A 26 10.07 3.52 -77.06
N ARG A 27 9.46 2.94 -75.97
CA ARG A 27 10.24 2.40 -74.86
C ARG A 27 11.18 1.27 -75.28
N ASP A 28 10.72 0.44 -76.17
CA ASP A 28 11.48 -0.74 -76.60
C ASP A 28 12.73 -0.29 -77.41
N LEU A 29 12.59 0.72 -78.27
CA LEU A 29 13.75 1.28 -79.02
C LEU A 29 14.75 1.94 -78.06
N GLN A 30 14.25 2.65 -77.01
CA GLN A 30 15.15 3.16 -75.98
C GLN A 30 15.90 2.04 -75.26
N THR A 31 15.20 0.92 -74.97
CA THR A 31 15.83 -0.24 -74.34
C THR A 31 16.89 -0.86 -75.23
N ILE A 32 16.63 -1.07 -76.50
CA ILE A 32 17.60 -1.58 -77.49
C ILE A 32 18.86 -0.71 -77.53
N VAL A 33 18.71 0.61 -77.66
CA VAL A 33 19.84 1.53 -77.70
C VAL A 33 20.62 1.55 -76.39
N SER A 34 19.89 1.56 -75.25
CA SER A 34 20.51 1.48 -73.93
C SER A 34 21.33 0.20 -73.74
N THR A 35 20.84 -0.95 -74.23
CA THR A 35 21.56 -2.22 -74.15
C THR A 35 22.80 -2.19 -75.03
N CYS A 36 22.76 -1.56 -76.23
CA CYS A 36 23.96 -1.35 -77.04
C CYS A 36 25.02 -0.48 -76.38
N MET A 37 24.58 0.51 -75.58
CA MET A 37 25.42 1.47 -74.91
C MET A 37 25.85 1.06 -73.50
N GLU A 38 25.48 -0.12 -73.02
CA GLU A 38 25.90 -0.66 -71.73
C GLU A 38 27.45 -0.64 -71.60
N LYS A 39 27.96 -0.27 -70.45
CA LYS A 39 29.43 -0.14 -70.24
C LYS A 39 30.09 -1.51 -70.13
N ASP A 40 29.37 -2.45 -69.50
CA ASP A 40 29.82 -3.84 -69.41
C ASP A 40 29.56 -4.60 -70.73
N PRO A 41 30.56 -5.07 -71.41
CA PRO A 41 30.39 -5.84 -72.64
C PRO A 41 29.46 -7.07 -72.48
N ALA A 42 29.49 -7.72 -71.33
CA ALA A 42 28.63 -8.87 -71.05
C ALA A 42 27.14 -8.55 -70.95
N ARG A 43 26.79 -7.28 -70.92
CA ARG A 43 25.41 -6.76 -70.88
C ARG A 43 24.97 -6.14 -72.22
N ARG A 44 25.83 -6.10 -73.17
CA ARG A 44 25.47 -5.72 -74.55
C ARG A 44 24.86 -6.91 -75.29
N TYR A 45 24.41 -6.67 -76.52
CA TYR A 45 24.10 -7.78 -77.38
C TYR A 45 25.33 -8.62 -77.67
N ASP A 46 25.18 -9.94 -77.60
CA ASP A 46 26.28 -10.90 -77.84
C ASP A 46 26.82 -10.86 -79.28
N SER A 47 26.00 -10.34 -80.22
CA SER A 47 26.38 -10.21 -81.61
C SER A 47 25.51 -9.14 -82.29
N ALA A 48 26.00 -8.63 -83.45
CA ALA A 48 25.25 -7.74 -84.31
C ALA A 48 23.94 -8.41 -84.80
N ARG A 49 23.92 -9.71 -84.89
CA ARG A 49 22.74 -10.49 -85.25
C ARG A 49 21.65 -10.39 -84.18
N ALA A 50 22.04 -10.54 -82.92
CA ALA A 50 21.09 -10.43 -81.81
C ALA A 50 20.48 -9.02 -81.71
N LEU A 51 21.26 -7.97 -82.04
CA LEU A 51 20.73 -6.61 -82.15
C LEU A 51 19.75 -6.49 -83.33
N ALA A 52 20.06 -7.08 -84.48
CA ALA A 52 19.19 -7.06 -85.66
C ALA A 52 17.85 -7.79 -85.38
N GLU A 53 17.89 -8.93 -84.72
CA GLU A 53 16.69 -9.68 -84.31
C GLU A 53 15.76 -8.86 -83.35
N ASP A 54 16.33 -8.07 -82.43
CA ASP A 54 15.48 -7.24 -81.54
C ASP A 54 14.98 -5.98 -82.31
N LEU A 55 15.68 -5.44 -83.29
CA LEU A 55 15.19 -4.40 -84.15
C LEU A 55 14.04 -4.90 -85.07
N ASP A 56 14.19 -6.07 -85.65
CA ASP A 56 13.15 -6.69 -86.47
C ASP A 56 11.86 -6.93 -85.62
N ARG A 57 12.00 -7.51 -84.42
CA ARG A 57 10.91 -7.67 -83.48
C ARG A 57 10.21 -6.35 -83.14
N PHE A 58 11.03 -5.32 -82.89
CA PHE A 58 10.50 -3.97 -82.65
C PHE A 58 9.67 -3.47 -83.86
N LEU A 59 10.14 -3.66 -85.10
CA LEU A 59 9.47 -3.25 -86.29
C LEU A 59 8.16 -4.04 -86.55
N GLU A 60 8.18 -5.35 -86.15
CA GLU A 60 7.03 -6.23 -86.27
C GLU A 60 6.03 -6.13 -85.10
N GLY A 61 6.35 -5.30 -84.08
CA GLY A 61 5.54 -5.10 -82.86
C GLY A 61 5.57 -6.26 -81.89
N GLU A 62 6.57 -7.15 -82.00
CA GLU A 62 6.82 -8.26 -81.10
C GLU A 62 7.63 -7.84 -79.88
N PRO A 63 7.51 -8.59 -78.72
CA PRO A 63 8.30 -8.32 -77.55
C PRO A 63 9.83 -8.50 -77.82
N ILE A 64 10.62 -7.49 -77.48
CA ILE A 64 12.09 -7.49 -77.63
C ILE A 64 12.74 -8.38 -76.54
N HIS A 65 13.89 -8.99 -76.88
CA HIS A 65 14.65 -9.79 -75.93
C HIS A 65 15.48 -8.98 -74.90
N ALA A 66 15.87 -7.74 -75.27
CA ALA A 66 16.53 -6.85 -74.33
C ALA A 66 15.64 -6.47 -73.15
N ARG A 67 16.00 -6.84 -71.95
CA ARG A 67 15.30 -6.49 -70.72
C ARG A 67 15.72 -5.07 -70.29
N PRO A 68 14.79 -4.12 -70.04
CA PRO A 68 15.15 -2.86 -69.45
C PRO A 68 15.84 -3.08 -68.10
N ALA A 69 16.97 -2.42 -67.85
CA ALA A 69 17.69 -2.48 -66.57
C ALA A 69 16.73 -2.13 -65.46
N GLY A 70 16.43 -3.08 -64.55
CA GLY A 70 15.44 -2.97 -63.49
C GLY A 70 15.80 -1.87 -62.50
N PHE A 71 14.80 -1.31 -61.82
CA PHE A 71 15.01 -0.34 -60.74
C PHE A 71 16.03 -0.80 -59.71
N TRP A 72 16.03 -2.07 -59.36
CA TRP A 72 16.96 -2.70 -58.43
C TRP A 72 18.40 -2.77 -58.91
N ASP A 73 18.67 -2.95 -60.22
CA ASP A 73 20.02 -2.92 -60.80
C ASP A 73 20.64 -1.51 -60.74
N ARG A 74 19.83 -0.48 -61.01
CA ARG A 74 20.29 0.92 -60.90
C ARG A 74 20.53 1.31 -59.45
N PHE A 75 19.67 0.83 -58.52
CA PHE A 75 19.82 1.06 -57.10
C PHE A 75 21.06 0.38 -56.52
N GLY A 76 21.30 -0.90 -56.92
CA GLY A 76 22.46 -1.67 -56.50
C GLY A 76 23.78 -1.08 -56.99
N LYS A 77 23.82 -0.54 -58.22
CA LYS A 77 25.02 0.19 -58.77
C LYS A 77 25.30 1.49 -58.01
N ARG A 78 24.22 2.23 -57.57
CA ARG A 78 24.35 3.48 -56.80
C ARG A 78 24.85 3.24 -55.39
N ILE A 79 24.42 2.14 -54.74
CA ILE A 79 24.89 1.67 -53.43
C ILE A 79 26.38 1.34 -53.47
N ARG A 80 26.83 0.55 -54.49
CA ARG A 80 28.23 0.16 -54.62
C ARG A 80 29.21 1.31 -54.89
N ARG A 81 28.73 2.38 -55.54
CA ARG A 81 29.53 3.56 -55.85
C ARG A 81 29.78 4.48 -54.65
N ASN A 82 28.84 4.53 -53.69
CA ASN A 82 28.92 5.41 -52.51
C ASN A 82 28.67 4.63 -51.21
N ARG A 83 29.48 3.62 -50.91
CA ARG A 83 29.34 2.71 -49.75
C ARG A 83 29.27 3.43 -48.42
N LEU A 84 30.07 4.48 -48.18
CA LEU A 84 30.08 5.30 -46.96
C LEU A 84 28.75 6.05 -46.79
N LEU A 85 28.29 6.74 -47.83
CA LEU A 85 27.02 7.50 -47.79
C LEU A 85 25.81 6.55 -47.52
N THR A 86 25.81 5.39 -48.19
CA THR A 86 24.77 4.39 -48.00
C THR A 86 24.79 3.83 -46.57
N ALA A 87 25.98 3.55 -46.03
CA ALA A 87 26.13 3.09 -44.64
C ALA A 87 25.62 4.13 -43.64
N VAL A 88 25.93 5.41 -43.84
CA VAL A 88 25.46 6.54 -43.01
C VAL A 88 23.93 6.65 -43.07
N ILE A 89 23.34 6.56 -44.28
CA ILE A 89 21.85 6.61 -44.42
C ILE A 89 21.18 5.43 -43.73
N VAL A 90 21.72 4.21 -43.91
CA VAL A 90 21.15 2.99 -43.27
C VAL A 90 21.28 3.06 -41.75
N LEU A 91 22.47 3.47 -41.24
CA LEU A 91 22.68 3.64 -39.81
C LEU A 91 21.79 4.75 -39.22
N GLY A 92 21.69 5.88 -39.90
CA GLY A 92 20.82 6.98 -39.50
C GLY A 92 19.34 6.58 -39.48
N SER A 93 18.88 5.86 -40.53
CA SER A 93 17.53 5.35 -40.59
C SER A 93 17.24 4.32 -39.48
N ALA A 94 18.17 3.40 -39.22
CA ALA A 94 18.06 2.43 -38.14
C ALA A 94 18.01 3.11 -36.76
N LEU A 95 18.83 4.16 -36.55
CA LEU A 95 18.79 4.96 -35.32
C LEU A 95 17.45 5.68 -35.15
N VAL A 96 16.92 6.32 -36.17
CA VAL A 96 15.61 7.00 -36.13
C VAL A 96 14.50 5.99 -35.85
N VAL A 97 14.48 4.84 -36.52
CA VAL A 97 13.49 3.78 -36.25
C VAL A 97 13.62 3.27 -34.82
N GLY A 98 14.84 3.03 -34.34
CA GLY A 98 15.09 2.59 -32.96
C GLY A 98 14.62 3.61 -31.92
N LEU A 99 14.97 4.89 -32.11
CA LEU A 99 14.50 5.97 -31.21
C LEU A 99 12.98 6.16 -31.26
N SER A 100 12.37 6.06 -32.45
CA SER A 100 10.91 6.13 -32.61
C SER A 100 10.21 4.95 -31.91
N ALA A 101 10.71 3.73 -32.10
CA ALA A 101 10.20 2.54 -31.41
C ALA A 101 10.34 2.66 -29.88
N LEU A 102 11.49 3.15 -29.40
CA LEU A 102 11.70 3.43 -27.98
C LEU A 102 10.72 4.48 -27.47
N GLY A 103 10.56 5.59 -28.18
CA GLY A 103 9.60 6.65 -27.82
C GLY A 103 8.16 6.15 -27.76
N ILE A 104 7.74 5.37 -28.75
CA ILE A 104 6.39 4.76 -28.79
C ILE A 104 6.22 3.80 -27.60
N THR A 105 7.20 2.95 -27.31
CA THR A 105 7.10 2.00 -26.19
C THR A 105 7.05 2.72 -24.85
N LEU A 106 7.84 3.78 -24.65
CA LEU A 106 7.80 4.61 -23.45
C LEU A 106 6.46 5.34 -23.31
N ALA A 107 5.93 5.91 -24.39
CA ALA A 107 4.64 6.58 -24.39
C ALA A 107 3.47 5.62 -24.09
N LEU A 108 3.49 4.41 -24.66
CA LEU A 108 2.49 3.39 -24.36
C LEU A 108 2.56 2.94 -22.90
N ARG A 109 3.77 2.74 -22.37
CA ARG A 109 3.98 2.43 -20.94
C ARG A 109 3.43 3.52 -20.05
N ALA A 110 3.78 4.78 -20.32
CA ALA A 110 3.32 5.93 -19.54
C ALA A 110 1.77 6.05 -19.57
N ARG A 111 1.14 5.81 -20.73
CA ARG A 111 -0.33 5.79 -20.84
C ARG A 111 -0.97 4.69 -20.03
N VAL A 112 -0.47 3.46 -20.11
CA VAL A 112 -0.99 2.32 -19.32
C VAL A 112 -0.82 2.59 -17.82
N GLN A 113 0.32 3.11 -17.42
CA GLN A 113 0.60 3.46 -16.03
C GLN A 113 -0.34 4.58 -15.52
N ALA A 114 -0.52 5.65 -16.31
CA ALA A 114 -1.43 6.74 -15.96
C ALA A 114 -2.90 6.28 -15.88
N GLN A 115 -3.36 5.49 -16.83
CA GLN A 115 -4.73 4.94 -16.82
C GLN A 115 -4.96 4.00 -15.64
N SER A 116 -4.00 3.14 -15.32
CA SER A 116 -4.10 2.26 -14.16
C SER A 116 -4.06 3.04 -12.85
N ALA A 117 -3.18 4.04 -12.72
CA ALA A 117 -3.14 4.91 -11.55
C ALA A 117 -4.47 5.64 -11.34
N GLN A 118 -5.05 6.20 -12.41
CA GLN A 118 -6.35 6.87 -12.35
C GLN A 118 -7.48 5.90 -11.95
N ARG A 119 -7.55 4.72 -12.57
CA ARG A 119 -8.58 3.71 -12.26
C ARG A 119 -8.49 3.22 -10.81
N PHE A 120 -7.31 2.83 -10.37
CA PHE A 120 -7.10 2.32 -9.01
C PHE A 120 -7.25 3.42 -7.97
N GLY A 121 -6.79 4.66 -8.26
CA GLY A 121 -6.98 5.82 -7.40
C GLY A 121 -8.47 6.12 -7.19
N GLN A 122 -9.25 6.18 -8.25
CA GLN A 122 -10.71 6.40 -8.18
C GLN A 122 -11.43 5.30 -7.38
N GLU A 123 -11.00 4.04 -7.50
CA GLU A 123 -11.61 2.95 -6.72
C GLU A 123 -11.26 3.07 -5.23
N ALA A 124 -10.00 3.41 -4.89
CA ALA A 124 -9.61 3.69 -3.51
C ALA A 124 -10.43 4.84 -2.90
N GLU A 125 -10.55 5.97 -3.60
CA GLU A 125 -11.35 7.13 -3.16
C GLU A 125 -12.83 6.77 -2.99
N ARG A 126 -13.39 5.94 -3.86
CA ARG A 126 -14.78 5.45 -3.72
C ARG A 126 -14.95 4.63 -2.46
N LEU A 127 -14.03 3.71 -2.18
CA LEU A 127 -14.08 2.87 -0.98
C LEU A 127 -13.93 3.73 0.28
N GLU A 128 -12.98 4.66 0.32
CA GLU A 128 -12.80 5.62 1.41
C GLU A 128 -14.06 6.47 1.64
N SER A 129 -14.66 6.99 0.56
CA SER A 129 -15.91 7.78 0.64
C SER A 129 -17.10 6.96 1.16
N LEU A 130 -17.21 5.69 0.77
CA LEU A 130 -18.26 4.79 1.27
C LEU A 130 -18.11 4.54 2.77
N ILE A 131 -16.89 4.27 3.22
CA ILE A 131 -16.57 4.06 4.64
C ILE A 131 -16.86 5.33 5.43
N PHE A 132 -16.39 6.49 4.96
CA PHE A 132 -16.63 7.78 5.59
C PHE A 132 -18.12 8.08 5.76
N LYS A 133 -18.91 7.90 4.69
CA LYS A 133 -20.37 8.08 4.74
C LYS A 133 -21.04 7.17 5.78
N ALA A 134 -20.64 5.91 5.82
CA ALA A 134 -21.19 4.99 6.80
C ALA A 134 -20.83 5.37 8.23
N HIS A 135 -19.60 5.83 8.47
CA HIS A 135 -19.18 6.29 9.78
C HIS A 135 -20.00 7.49 10.28
N SER A 136 -20.48 8.37 9.38
CA SER A 136 -21.28 9.54 9.70
C SER A 136 -22.74 9.24 9.99
N LEU A 137 -23.25 8.05 9.62
CA LEU A 137 -24.64 7.65 9.87
C LEU A 137 -24.89 7.43 11.38
N PRO A 138 -26.16 7.48 11.82
CA PRO A 138 -26.55 7.06 13.17
C PRO A 138 -25.99 5.70 13.52
N LEU A 139 -25.77 5.43 14.81
CA LEU A 139 -25.15 4.20 15.32
C LEU A 139 -25.80 2.95 14.72
N HIS A 140 -25.03 2.19 13.97
CA HIS A 140 -25.47 0.95 13.30
C HIS A 140 -24.29 -0.03 13.13
N ASP A 141 -24.63 -1.28 12.81
CA ASP A 141 -23.65 -2.33 12.49
C ASP A 141 -23.01 -2.08 11.11
N ILE A 142 -21.69 -1.90 11.07
CA ILE A 142 -20.94 -1.64 9.85
C ILE A 142 -20.38 -2.90 9.19
N ARG A 143 -20.58 -4.10 9.77
CA ARG A 143 -20.06 -5.35 9.20
C ARG A 143 -20.50 -5.60 7.75
N PRO A 144 -21.78 -5.36 7.37
CA PRO A 144 -22.18 -5.53 5.97
C PRO A 144 -21.39 -4.65 5.01
N LEU A 145 -21.13 -3.40 5.40
CA LEU A 145 -20.28 -2.49 4.60
C LEU A 145 -18.83 -2.99 4.55
N ARG A 146 -18.26 -3.36 5.71
CA ARG A 146 -16.90 -3.89 5.79
C ARG A 146 -16.73 -5.11 4.87
N GLN A 147 -17.64 -6.08 4.92
CA GLN A 147 -17.62 -7.27 4.07
C GLN A 147 -17.73 -6.91 2.58
N MET A 148 -18.57 -5.93 2.22
CA MET A 148 -18.66 -5.44 0.85
C MET A 148 -17.35 -4.81 0.38
N VAL A 149 -16.70 -4.00 1.22
CA VAL A 149 -15.41 -3.37 0.90
C VAL A 149 -14.32 -4.44 0.78
N GLU A 150 -14.25 -5.39 1.69
CA GLU A 150 -13.30 -6.52 1.64
C GLU A 150 -13.47 -7.36 0.37
N MET A 151 -14.70 -7.64 -0.03
CA MET A 151 -15.00 -8.36 -1.27
C MET A 151 -14.49 -7.56 -2.49
N ARG A 152 -14.69 -6.24 -2.52
CA ARG A 152 -14.19 -5.37 -3.59
C ARG A 152 -12.65 -5.32 -3.62
N LEU A 153 -12.00 -5.25 -2.46
CA LEU A 153 -10.54 -5.34 -2.37
C LEU A 153 -10.02 -6.70 -2.86
N GLY A 154 -10.71 -7.79 -2.54
CA GLY A 154 -10.40 -9.12 -3.06
C GLY A 154 -10.52 -9.21 -4.60
N HIS A 155 -11.55 -8.62 -5.19
CA HIS A 155 -11.68 -8.53 -6.64
C HIS A 155 -10.58 -7.66 -7.25
N LEU A 156 -10.24 -6.53 -6.60
CA LEU A 156 -9.15 -5.65 -7.04
C LEU A 156 -7.80 -6.40 -7.04
N GLU A 157 -7.55 -7.22 -6.04
CA GLU A 157 -6.33 -8.04 -5.95
C GLU A 157 -6.28 -9.12 -7.04
N GLN A 158 -7.39 -9.79 -7.33
CA GLN A 158 -7.50 -10.75 -8.45
C GLN A 158 -7.27 -10.07 -9.80
N ASP A 159 -7.87 -8.90 -10.02
CA ASP A 159 -7.68 -8.12 -11.23
C ASP A 159 -6.22 -7.68 -11.38
N LEU A 160 -5.59 -7.24 -10.28
CA LEU A 160 -4.19 -6.85 -10.27
C LEU A 160 -3.26 -8.02 -10.60
N ALA A 161 -3.59 -9.23 -10.13
CA ALA A 161 -2.81 -10.44 -10.45
C ALA A 161 -2.81 -10.77 -11.96
N ARG A 162 -3.86 -10.38 -12.68
CA ARG A 162 -4.00 -10.57 -14.13
C ARG A 162 -3.35 -9.46 -14.96
N GLN A 163 -3.02 -8.34 -14.34
CA GLN A 163 -2.45 -7.17 -15.01
C GLN A 163 -0.93 -7.23 -15.05
N GLY A 164 -0.34 -6.57 -16.07
CA GLY A 164 1.09 -6.49 -16.24
C GLY A 164 1.77 -5.66 -15.13
N ARG A 165 3.10 -5.78 -15.06
CA ARG A 165 3.94 -5.15 -14.01
C ARG A 165 3.75 -3.63 -13.85
N TRP A 166 3.32 -2.95 -14.89
CA TRP A 166 3.16 -1.47 -14.90
C TRP A 166 1.98 -0.97 -14.08
N SER A 167 1.00 -1.82 -13.82
CA SER A 167 -0.17 -1.51 -13.01
C SER A 167 0.02 -1.89 -11.53
N GLN A 168 1.07 -2.65 -11.19
CA GLN A 168 1.26 -3.21 -9.86
C GLN A 168 1.42 -2.14 -8.78
N ALA A 169 2.19 -1.07 -9.04
CA ALA A 169 2.41 -0.03 -8.05
C ALA A 169 1.11 0.66 -7.64
N ALA A 170 0.33 1.13 -8.62
CA ALA A 170 -0.95 1.80 -8.39
C ALA A 170 -2.00 0.88 -7.74
N GLY A 171 -2.10 -0.38 -8.20
CA GLY A 171 -3.02 -1.36 -7.62
C GLY A 171 -2.65 -1.73 -6.19
N ARG A 172 -1.37 -1.91 -5.89
CA ARG A 172 -0.88 -2.16 -4.53
C ARG A 172 -1.14 -0.97 -3.60
N LEU A 173 -0.94 0.26 -4.08
CA LEU A 173 -1.26 1.47 -3.31
C LEU A 173 -2.75 1.53 -3.00
N ALA A 174 -3.62 1.28 -3.99
CA ALA A 174 -5.07 1.29 -3.79
C ALA A 174 -5.54 0.22 -2.78
N LEU A 175 -5.00 -1.01 -2.87
CA LEU A 175 -5.26 -2.07 -1.88
C LEU A 175 -4.84 -1.62 -0.47
N GLY A 176 -3.63 -1.08 -0.33
CA GLY A 176 -3.13 -0.62 0.95
C GLY A 176 -3.99 0.50 1.56
N ARG A 177 -4.39 1.50 0.76
CA ARG A 177 -5.30 2.57 1.19
C ARG A 177 -6.67 2.02 1.61
N GLY A 178 -7.22 1.08 0.84
CA GLY A 178 -8.48 0.43 1.19
C GLY A 178 -8.42 -0.31 2.53
N TYR A 179 -7.34 -1.06 2.80
CA TYR A 179 -7.16 -1.71 4.10
C TYR A 179 -6.89 -0.72 5.23
N LEU A 180 -6.18 0.40 4.99
CA LEU A 180 -6.04 1.47 5.97
C LEU A 180 -7.38 2.10 6.34
N ALA A 181 -8.24 2.37 5.36
CA ALA A 181 -9.58 2.91 5.59
C ALA A 181 -10.47 1.94 6.39
N LEU A 182 -10.24 0.63 6.26
CA LEU A 182 -10.87 -0.39 7.11
C LEU A 182 -10.27 -0.50 8.53
N GLY A 183 -9.26 0.32 8.86
CA GLY A 183 -8.56 0.23 10.14
C GLY A 183 -7.65 -1.01 10.28
N ARG A 184 -7.13 -1.54 9.16
CA ARG A 184 -6.27 -2.74 9.14
C ARG A 184 -4.85 -2.43 8.67
N PRO A 185 -4.06 -1.69 9.44
CA PRO A 185 -2.72 -1.24 9.02
C PRO A 185 -1.76 -2.42 8.79
N GLU A 186 -1.87 -3.51 9.55
CA GLU A 186 -1.06 -4.73 9.38
C GLU A 186 -1.30 -5.40 8.03
N THR A 187 -2.56 -5.47 7.59
CA THR A 187 -2.92 -6.01 6.27
C THR A 187 -2.53 -5.05 5.15
N ALA A 188 -2.60 -3.74 5.39
CA ALA A 188 -2.21 -2.71 4.44
C ALA A 188 -0.69 -2.69 4.18
N ARG A 189 0.13 -2.90 5.22
CA ARG A 189 1.60 -2.81 5.19
C ARG A 189 2.24 -3.54 4.01
N PRO A 190 2.03 -4.85 3.76
CA PRO A 190 2.71 -5.55 2.67
C PRO A 190 2.34 -5.01 1.29
N HIS A 191 1.10 -4.53 1.10
CA HIS A 191 0.69 -3.89 -0.15
C HIS A 191 1.38 -2.53 -0.32
N LEU A 192 1.44 -1.72 0.71
CA LEU A 192 2.08 -0.40 0.68
C LEU A 192 3.60 -0.49 0.53
N GLU A 193 4.25 -1.44 1.18
CA GLU A 193 5.68 -1.73 0.99
C GLU A 193 5.97 -2.16 -0.46
N ALA A 194 5.10 -2.97 -1.06
CA ALA A 194 5.23 -3.36 -2.45
C ALA A 194 5.02 -2.17 -3.40
N ALA A 195 4.03 -1.31 -3.13
CA ALA A 195 3.80 -0.08 -3.89
C ALA A 195 5.01 0.84 -3.83
N TRP A 196 5.55 1.10 -2.63
CA TRP A 196 6.74 1.92 -2.40
C TRP A 196 7.98 1.40 -3.12
N ARG A 197 8.24 0.09 -3.08
CA ARG A 197 9.37 -0.52 -3.79
C ARG A 197 9.26 -0.41 -5.30
N LEU A 198 8.04 -0.48 -5.85
CA LEU A 198 7.80 -0.44 -7.30
C LEU A 198 7.82 1.00 -7.83
N ALA A 199 7.27 1.95 -7.08
CA ALA A 199 7.22 3.36 -7.40
C ALA A 199 7.31 4.17 -6.10
N PRO A 200 8.48 4.72 -5.74
CA PRO A 200 8.68 5.50 -4.52
C PRO A 200 8.08 6.91 -4.66
N GLU A 201 6.76 6.98 -4.83
CA GLU A 201 5.99 8.21 -4.97
C GLU A 201 5.53 8.73 -3.60
N PRO A 202 5.31 10.04 -3.46
CA PRO A 202 4.89 10.66 -2.20
C PRO A 202 3.61 10.08 -1.61
N ASP A 203 2.61 9.71 -2.44
CA ASP A 203 1.36 9.10 -1.97
C ASP A 203 1.59 7.73 -1.33
N ALA A 204 2.49 6.92 -1.90
CA ALA A 204 2.88 5.64 -1.33
C ALA A 204 3.67 5.82 -0.03
N ALA A 205 4.54 6.85 0.05
CA ALA A 205 5.24 7.21 1.27
C ALA A 205 4.26 7.62 2.38
N HIS A 206 3.26 8.45 2.06
CA HIS A 206 2.23 8.87 3.00
C HIS A 206 1.45 7.69 3.57
N ALA A 207 0.87 6.87 2.69
CA ALA A 207 0.05 5.74 3.11
C ALA A 207 0.86 4.71 3.93
N LEU A 208 2.10 4.38 3.49
CA LEU A 208 2.97 3.47 4.22
C LEU A 208 3.42 4.08 5.56
N GLY A 209 3.77 5.36 5.58
CA GLY A 209 4.14 6.07 6.80
C GLY A 209 3.01 6.06 7.84
N LEU A 210 1.76 6.30 7.41
CA LEU A 210 0.59 6.18 8.29
C LEU A 210 0.36 4.76 8.79
N ALA A 211 0.51 3.75 7.93
CA ALA A 211 0.36 2.35 8.34
C ALA A 211 1.38 1.97 9.42
N LEU A 212 2.66 2.28 9.19
CA LEU A 212 3.73 1.98 10.14
C LEU A 212 3.59 2.77 11.45
N ALA A 213 3.14 4.04 11.37
CA ALA A 213 2.89 4.86 12.55
C ALA A 213 1.79 4.26 13.42
N ARG A 214 0.68 3.81 12.82
CA ARG A 214 -0.41 3.15 13.55
C ARG A 214 0.04 1.83 14.17
N ILE A 215 0.73 0.96 13.41
CA ILE A 215 1.29 -0.29 13.96
C ILE A 215 2.23 0.00 15.13
N TYR A 216 3.09 1.03 15.00
CA TYR A 216 3.98 1.42 16.08
C TYR A 216 3.21 1.88 17.33
N GLN A 217 2.16 2.69 17.17
CA GLN A 217 1.32 3.13 18.30
C GLN A 217 0.64 1.94 18.98
N ASP A 218 0.10 1.01 18.20
CA ASP A 218 -0.51 -0.22 18.73
C ASP A 218 0.51 -1.06 19.54
N GLU A 219 1.76 -1.14 19.07
CA GLU A 219 2.83 -1.90 19.74
C GLU A 219 3.26 -1.32 21.08
N VAL A 220 3.12 -0.02 21.28
CA VAL A 220 3.49 0.67 22.55
C VAL A 220 2.28 0.99 23.42
N GLU A 221 1.07 0.70 22.94
CA GLU A 221 -0.16 0.97 23.65
C GLU A 221 -0.28 0.14 24.94
N GLY A 222 -0.83 0.76 25.99
CA GLY A 222 -1.05 0.12 27.28
C GLY A 222 0.22 -0.17 28.08
N LEU A 223 1.39 0.21 27.54
CA LEU A 223 2.67 0.11 28.25
C LEU A 223 3.04 1.45 28.89
N HIS A 224 3.61 1.39 30.09
CA HIS A 224 4.04 2.54 30.87
C HIS A 224 5.45 2.38 31.40
N GLY A 225 6.12 3.51 31.67
CA GLY A 225 7.44 3.52 32.29
C GLY A 225 8.50 2.71 31.52
N PRO A 226 9.36 1.94 32.21
CA PRO A 226 10.48 1.21 31.59
C PRO A 226 10.06 0.20 30.51
N LEU A 227 8.88 -0.43 30.66
CA LEU A 227 8.37 -1.41 29.69
C LEU A 227 8.03 -0.74 28.36
N ARG A 228 7.44 0.45 28.40
CA ARG A 228 7.15 1.24 27.20
C ARG A 228 8.45 1.62 26.49
N GLU A 229 9.46 2.12 27.21
CA GLU A 229 10.75 2.52 26.63
C GLU A 229 11.50 1.32 26.02
N ARG A 230 11.45 0.17 26.67
CA ARG A 230 12.02 -1.06 26.11
C ARG A 230 11.33 -1.47 24.81
N ARG A 231 9.98 -1.48 24.78
CA ARG A 231 9.24 -1.83 23.56
C ARG A 231 9.49 -0.85 22.44
N LYS A 232 9.54 0.44 22.72
CA LYS A 232 9.93 1.47 21.75
C LYS A 232 11.30 1.23 21.13
N ALA A 233 12.27 0.80 21.92
CA ALA A 233 13.61 0.44 21.42
C ALA A 233 13.58 -0.81 20.54
N GLU A 234 12.79 -1.84 20.92
CA GLU A 234 12.67 -3.09 20.18
C GLU A 234 12.06 -2.89 18.78
N VAL A 235 10.98 -2.10 18.68
CA VAL A 235 10.23 -1.91 17.42
C VAL A 235 10.61 -0.64 16.66
N GLY A 236 11.46 0.21 17.25
CA GLY A 236 11.77 1.54 16.73
C GLY A 236 12.38 1.51 15.34
N GLN A 237 13.39 0.66 15.12
CA GLN A 237 14.07 0.54 13.83
C GLN A 237 13.18 -0.01 12.71
N GLU A 238 12.25 -0.91 13.07
CA GLU A 238 11.37 -1.55 12.08
C GLU A 238 10.15 -0.70 11.75
N LEU A 239 9.60 0.02 12.73
CA LEU A 239 8.32 0.72 12.59
C LEU A 239 8.45 2.24 12.70
N ARG A 240 9.00 2.75 13.82
CA ARG A 240 9.04 4.18 14.11
C ARG A 240 9.90 4.97 13.13
N ASP A 241 11.14 4.55 12.93
CA ASP A 241 12.10 5.31 12.14
C ASP A 241 11.71 5.35 10.65
N PRO A 242 11.28 4.23 10.01
CA PRO A 242 10.72 4.27 8.67
C PRO A 242 9.42 5.08 8.57
N ALA A 243 8.52 5.00 9.57
CA ALA A 243 7.31 5.80 9.58
C ALA A 243 7.61 7.30 9.53
N LEU A 244 8.53 7.77 10.39
CA LEU A 244 8.95 9.17 10.44
C LEU A 244 9.61 9.62 9.14
N GLU A 245 10.49 8.81 8.56
CA GLU A 245 11.14 9.12 7.28
C GLU A 245 10.11 9.31 6.17
N LEU A 246 9.18 8.37 6.05
CA LEU A 246 8.15 8.36 5.01
C LEU A 246 7.15 9.52 5.17
N LEU A 247 6.67 9.78 6.40
CA LEU A 247 5.77 10.89 6.67
C LEU A 247 6.44 12.25 6.41
N LYS A 248 7.73 12.40 6.76
CA LYS A 248 8.49 13.62 6.46
C LYS A 248 8.69 13.83 4.95
N ARG A 249 8.84 12.77 4.16
CA ARG A 249 8.87 12.85 2.68
C ARG A 249 7.54 13.28 2.08
N ALA A 250 6.43 12.88 2.69
CA ALA A 250 5.08 13.21 2.25
C ALA A 250 4.58 14.59 2.71
N ARG A 251 5.36 15.34 3.50
CA ARG A 251 4.98 16.62 4.12
C ARG A 251 4.51 17.69 3.11
N ASN A 252 5.07 17.70 1.90
CA ASN A 252 4.78 18.70 0.88
C ASN A 252 3.68 18.29 -0.11
N LEU A 253 3.00 17.17 0.14
CA LEU A 253 1.85 16.80 -0.66
C LEU A 253 0.67 17.74 -0.39
N PRO A 254 -0.18 18.02 -1.38
CA PRO A 254 -1.49 18.65 -1.17
C PRO A 254 -2.44 17.65 -0.51
N LEU A 255 -2.10 17.24 0.73
CA LEU A 255 -2.90 16.32 1.54
C LEU A 255 -4.13 17.05 2.07
N GLU A 256 -5.17 16.29 2.42
CA GLU A 256 -6.40 16.85 3.03
C GLU A 256 -6.09 17.74 4.24
N SER A 257 -5.07 17.38 5.05
CA SER A 257 -4.54 18.25 6.11
C SER A 257 -3.06 17.97 6.39
N ALA A 258 -2.18 18.91 6.03
CA ALA A 258 -0.78 18.86 6.41
C ALA A 258 -0.58 18.89 7.93
N ALA A 259 -1.45 19.61 8.65
CA ALA A 259 -1.42 19.67 10.11
C ALA A 259 -1.69 18.29 10.75
N TYR A 260 -2.56 17.48 10.16
CA TYR A 260 -2.78 16.10 10.63
C TYR A 260 -1.50 15.24 10.53
N VAL A 261 -0.79 15.30 9.41
CA VAL A 261 0.47 14.55 9.21
C VAL A 261 1.55 15.01 10.21
N GLU A 262 1.68 16.32 10.43
CA GLU A 262 2.59 16.88 11.43
C GLU A 262 2.21 16.42 12.85
N GLY A 263 0.92 16.35 13.14
CA GLY A 263 0.41 15.82 14.41
C GLY A 263 0.74 14.34 14.61
N MET A 264 0.60 13.52 13.56
CA MET A 264 1.00 12.11 13.58
C MET A 264 2.52 11.95 13.80
N ILE A 265 3.34 12.74 13.13
CA ILE A 265 4.80 12.77 13.35
C ILE A 265 5.09 13.09 14.82
N ALA A 266 4.47 14.14 15.36
CA ALA A 266 4.65 14.55 16.75
C ALA A 266 4.23 13.45 17.75
N LEU A 267 3.13 12.74 17.46
CA LEU A 267 2.65 11.62 18.27
C LEU A 267 3.66 10.45 18.28
N VAL A 268 4.20 10.09 17.13
CA VAL A 268 5.22 9.02 16.98
C VAL A 268 6.54 9.40 17.67
N GLU A 269 6.87 10.70 17.73
CA GLU A 269 8.04 11.24 18.42
C GLU A 269 7.80 11.48 19.93
N ASP A 270 6.68 11.02 20.50
CA ASP A 270 6.27 11.25 21.92
C ASP A 270 6.22 12.73 22.32
N ARG A 271 5.71 13.57 21.41
CA ARG A 271 5.48 14.99 21.67
C ARG A 271 3.96 15.30 21.71
N PRO A 272 3.23 14.81 22.76
CA PRO A 272 1.78 14.86 22.78
C PRO A 272 1.22 16.29 22.73
N ASN A 273 1.86 17.27 23.36
CA ASN A 273 1.43 18.68 23.32
C ASN A 273 1.48 19.26 21.90
N GLU A 274 2.51 18.90 21.13
CA GLU A 274 2.63 19.27 19.71
C GLU A 274 1.56 18.56 18.88
N ALA A 275 1.36 17.27 19.10
CA ALA A 275 0.34 16.50 18.42
C ALA A 275 -1.06 17.07 18.66
N GLN A 276 -1.41 17.45 19.90
CA GLN A 276 -2.68 18.14 20.23
C GLN A 276 -2.83 19.45 19.47
N ARG A 277 -1.78 20.29 19.47
CA ARG A 277 -1.82 21.58 18.76
C ARG A 277 -2.10 21.40 17.28
N ARG A 278 -1.39 20.46 16.64
CA ARG A 278 -1.54 20.13 15.22
C ARG A 278 -2.89 19.49 14.91
N ALA A 279 -3.39 18.64 15.80
CA ALA A 279 -4.72 18.06 15.66
C ALA A 279 -5.82 19.14 15.67
N ARG A 280 -5.74 20.13 16.60
CA ARG A 280 -6.67 21.27 16.64
C ARG A 280 -6.56 22.16 15.39
N GLU A 281 -5.37 22.35 14.86
CA GLU A 281 -5.17 23.04 13.59
C GLU A 281 -5.87 22.30 12.43
N ALA A 282 -5.73 20.98 12.37
CA ALA A 282 -6.42 20.15 11.38
C ALA A 282 -7.95 20.18 11.55
N GLN A 283 -8.47 20.14 12.78
CA GLN A 283 -9.89 20.28 13.09
C GLN A 283 -10.46 21.63 12.65
N ALA A 284 -9.71 22.72 12.84
CA ALA A 284 -10.12 24.05 12.39
C ALA A 284 -10.17 24.16 10.86
N GLN A 285 -9.25 23.50 10.16
CA GLN A 285 -9.21 23.47 8.70
C GLN A 285 -10.33 22.58 8.13
N LEU A 286 -10.56 21.41 8.73
CA LEU A 286 -11.48 20.37 8.27
C LEU A 286 -12.32 19.85 9.44
N PRO A 287 -13.38 20.56 9.86
CA PRO A 287 -14.19 20.20 11.03
C PRO A 287 -14.86 18.81 10.94
N TRP A 288 -15.10 18.33 9.74
CA TRP A 288 -15.71 17.03 9.45
C TRP A 288 -14.71 15.86 9.49
N PHE A 289 -13.40 16.13 9.51
CA PHE A 289 -12.33 15.14 9.48
C PHE A 289 -12.12 14.54 10.88
N HIS A 290 -12.90 13.51 11.20
CA HIS A 290 -12.93 12.91 12.54
C HIS A 290 -11.60 12.30 12.98
N GLU A 291 -10.71 11.94 12.05
CA GLU A 291 -9.37 11.43 12.33
C GLU A 291 -8.52 12.47 13.08
N ALA A 292 -8.72 13.77 12.83
CA ALA A 292 -8.02 14.81 13.56
C ALA A 292 -8.50 14.90 15.03
N TRP A 293 -9.77 14.60 15.31
CA TRP A 293 -10.31 14.52 16.68
C TRP A 293 -9.78 13.27 17.41
N ILE A 294 -9.67 12.13 16.68
CA ILE A 294 -9.04 10.93 17.22
C ILE A 294 -7.58 11.21 17.57
N LEU A 295 -6.84 11.87 16.69
CA LEU A 295 -5.43 12.23 16.93
C LEU A 295 -5.25 13.06 18.20
N GLU A 296 -6.12 14.04 18.45
CA GLU A 296 -6.08 14.82 19.70
C GLU A 296 -6.37 13.95 20.92
N ALA A 297 -7.38 13.07 20.84
CA ALA A 297 -7.71 12.15 21.93
C ALA A 297 -6.57 11.13 22.21
N GLU A 298 -5.93 10.64 21.18
CA GLU A 298 -4.75 9.76 21.28
C GLU A 298 -3.56 10.50 21.91
N ALA A 299 -3.31 11.73 21.51
CA ALA A 299 -2.26 12.56 22.11
C ALA A 299 -2.51 12.83 23.61
N LEU A 300 -3.75 13.10 24.00
CA LEU A 300 -4.14 13.23 25.40
C LEU A 300 -4.00 11.90 26.18
N ARG A 301 -4.28 10.78 25.54
CA ARG A 301 -4.07 9.45 26.13
C ARG A 301 -2.59 9.14 26.33
N VAL A 302 -1.73 9.52 25.36
CA VAL A 302 -0.26 9.39 25.51
C VAL A 302 0.24 10.29 26.64
N GLU A 303 -0.26 11.52 26.74
CA GLU A 303 0.06 12.44 27.85
C GLU A 303 -0.31 11.81 29.21
N ALA A 304 -1.52 11.25 29.33
CA ALA A 304 -1.96 10.53 30.52
C ALA A 304 -1.07 9.35 30.85
N SER A 305 -0.67 8.56 29.86
CA SER A 305 0.25 7.43 30.01
C SER A 305 1.62 7.86 30.51
N LEU A 306 2.15 8.96 29.97
CA LEU A 306 3.44 9.52 30.42
C LEU A 306 3.35 10.09 31.84
N ALA A 307 2.22 10.74 32.19
CA ALA A 307 1.98 11.21 33.55
C ALA A 307 1.89 10.06 34.55
N LEU A 308 1.22 8.97 34.21
CA LEU A 308 1.20 7.74 35.01
C LEU A 308 2.58 7.16 35.21
N GLY A 309 3.41 7.13 34.18
CA GLY A 309 4.81 6.67 34.28
C GLY A 309 5.66 7.49 35.26
N ARG A 310 5.29 8.77 35.50
CA ARG A 310 5.92 9.67 36.47
C ARG A 310 5.25 9.66 37.86
N GLY A 311 4.15 8.91 38.00
CA GLY A 311 3.36 8.91 39.23
C GLY A 311 2.45 10.14 39.41
N ASP A 312 2.30 10.99 38.36
CA ASP A 312 1.43 12.16 38.39
C ASP A 312 0.00 11.80 38.01
N HIS A 313 -0.71 11.27 39.01
CA HIS A 313 -2.10 10.84 38.85
C HIS A 313 -3.09 12.00 38.55
N ALA A 314 -2.78 13.23 39.02
CA ALA A 314 -3.63 14.37 38.77
C ALA A 314 -3.54 14.81 37.30
N ALA A 315 -2.34 14.94 36.76
CA ALA A 315 -2.15 15.24 35.34
C ALA A 315 -2.73 14.14 34.45
N ALA A 316 -2.57 12.87 34.82
CA ALA A 316 -3.17 11.77 34.08
C ALA A 316 -4.70 11.86 34.03
N GLN A 317 -5.34 12.13 35.17
CA GLN A 317 -6.80 12.30 35.22
C GLN A 317 -7.26 13.49 34.36
N ALA A 318 -6.60 14.65 34.46
CA ALA A 318 -6.93 15.83 33.70
C ALA A 318 -6.85 15.59 32.18
N ALA A 319 -5.81 14.89 31.71
CA ALA A 319 -5.65 14.53 30.31
C ALA A 319 -6.74 13.55 29.84
N LEU A 320 -7.13 12.57 30.66
CA LEU A 320 -8.22 11.63 30.35
C LEU A 320 -9.59 12.33 30.29
N ASP A 321 -9.84 13.31 31.15
CA ASP A 321 -11.10 14.08 31.14
C ASP A 321 -11.18 14.98 29.91
N ALA A 322 -10.08 15.66 29.54
CA ALA A 322 -9.97 16.43 28.32
C ALA A 322 -10.18 15.53 27.06
N GLY A 323 -9.57 14.35 27.02
CA GLY A 323 -9.77 13.37 25.95
C GLY A 323 -11.24 12.94 25.82
N GLY A 324 -11.97 12.82 26.94
CA GLY A 324 -13.40 12.54 26.93
C GLY A 324 -14.21 13.61 26.24
N ALA A 325 -13.92 14.90 26.49
CA ALA A 325 -14.59 16.02 25.85
C ALA A 325 -14.35 16.06 24.33
N VAL A 326 -13.11 15.77 23.90
CA VAL A 326 -12.74 15.66 22.48
C VAL A 326 -13.50 14.52 21.80
N LEU A 327 -13.58 13.33 22.43
CA LEU A 327 -14.27 12.17 21.85
C LEU A 327 -15.79 12.37 21.74
N VAL A 328 -16.42 13.17 22.60
CA VAL A 328 -17.83 13.55 22.44
C VAL A 328 -18.04 14.26 21.11
N GLN A 329 -17.17 15.20 20.74
CA GLN A 329 -17.25 15.92 19.47
C GLN A 329 -16.95 14.98 18.27
N ALA A 330 -15.96 14.10 18.41
CA ALA A 330 -15.68 13.09 17.38
C ALA A 330 -16.89 12.17 17.11
N LEU A 331 -17.63 11.79 18.16
CA LEU A 331 -18.85 10.97 18.07
C LEU A 331 -20.04 11.69 17.44
N GLU A 332 -20.11 13.02 17.49
CA GLU A 332 -21.13 13.78 16.76
C GLU A 332 -20.89 13.74 15.25
N ILE A 333 -19.63 13.72 14.83
CA ILE A 333 -19.21 13.70 13.42
C ILE A 333 -19.29 12.28 12.86
N ALA A 334 -18.74 11.30 13.59
CA ALA A 334 -18.55 9.91 13.12
C ALA A 334 -19.18 8.91 14.11
N ARG A 335 -20.52 8.91 14.16
CA ARG A 335 -21.34 8.18 15.15
C ARG A 335 -21.14 6.66 15.11
N SER A 336 -20.87 6.13 13.93
CA SER A 336 -20.67 4.69 13.68
C SER A 336 -19.23 4.33 13.35
N ALA A 337 -18.24 5.24 13.55
CA ALA A 337 -16.84 4.93 13.34
C ALA A 337 -16.30 4.01 14.45
N PRO A 338 -15.82 2.80 14.15
CA PRO A 338 -15.23 1.91 15.15
C PRO A 338 -14.03 2.53 15.85
N SER A 339 -13.21 3.29 15.12
CA SER A 339 -12.01 3.96 15.65
C SER A 339 -12.33 4.96 16.76
N VAL A 340 -13.40 5.77 16.61
CA VAL A 340 -13.83 6.72 17.65
C VAL A 340 -14.35 5.96 18.87
N ARG A 341 -15.14 4.89 18.65
CA ARG A 341 -15.66 4.06 19.74
C ARG A 341 -14.55 3.33 20.48
N LEU A 342 -13.57 2.82 19.74
CA LEU A 342 -12.39 2.18 20.33
C LEU A 342 -11.58 3.16 21.18
N ALA A 343 -11.34 4.37 20.69
CA ALA A 343 -10.65 5.42 21.46
C ALA A 343 -11.33 5.73 22.79
N GLU A 344 -12.69 5.74 22.84
CA GLU A 344 -13.41 5.92 24.11
C GLU A 344 -13.26 4.70 25.03
N VAL A 345 -13.29 3.48 24.49
CA VAL A 345 -13.04 2.25 25.28
C VAL A 345 -11.63 2.30 25.89
N GLN A 346 -10.61 2.62 25.08
CA GLN A 346 -9.21 2.75 25.52
C GLN A 346 -9.05 3.80 26.62
N ARG A 347 -9.66 4.97 26.43
CA ARG A 347 -9.65 6.04 27.44
C ARG A 347 -10.29 5.60 28.76
N ARG A 348 -11.48 4.97 28.71
CA ARG A 348 -12.18 4.45 29.90
C ARG A 348 -11.39 3.36 30.58
N MET A 349 -10.75 2.50 29.81
CA MET A 349 -9.91 1.45 30.35
C MET A 349 -8.68 2.00 31.10
N LEU A 350 -8.02 3.02 30.56
CA LEU A 350 -6.90 3.68 31.20
C LEU A 350 -7.36 4.42 32.48
N GLN A 351 -8.54 5.05 32.46
CA GLN A 351 -9.13 5.67 33.64
C GLN A 351 -9.44 4.63 34.74
N PHE A 352 -9.98 3.48 34.35
CA PHE A 352 -10.25 2.37 35.27
C PHE A 352 -8.93 1.82 35.87
N GLN A 353 -7.88 1.71 35.06
CA GLN A 353 -6.55 1.34 35.52
C GLN A 353 -6.00 2.34 36.54
N LEU A 354 -6.01 3.65 36.22
CA LEU A 354 -5.57 4.71 37.12
C LEU A 354 -6.24 4.60 38.49
N ARG A 355 -7.57 4.39 38.52
CA ARG A 355 -8.32 4.23 39.76
C ARG A 355 -8.00 2.93 40.51
N THR A 356 -7.73 1.86 39.75
CA THR A 356 -7.28 0.58 40.33
C THR A 356 -5.91 0.74 41.02
N ASP A 357 -4.96 1.40 40.38
CA ASP A 357 -3.62 1.64 40.92
C ASP A 357 -3.64 2.52 42.19
N GLN A 358 -4.63 3.42 42.27
CA GLN A 358 -4.92 4.23 43.47
C GLN A 358 -5.68 3.46 44.57
N GLY A 359 -6.08 2.23 44.34
CA GLY A 359 -6.95 1.48 45.27
C GLY A 359 -8.39 1.96 45.31
N ARG A 360 -8.81 2.89 44.45
CA ARG A 360 -10.13 3.60 44.45
C ARG A 360 -11.11 3.08 43.43
N ALA A 361 -10.73 2.06 42.60
CA ALA A 361 -11.63 1.51 41.58
C ALA A 361 -12.94 1.01 42.19
N SER A 362 -14.06 1.42 41.59
CA SER A 362 -15.43 1.10 42.00
C SER A 362 -16.14 0.23 40.94
N LEU A 363 -17.28 -0.33 41.30
CA LEU A 363 -18.17 -1.02 40.36
C LEU A 363 -18.65 -0.06 39.26
N GLU A 364 -18.84 1.23 39.56
CA GLU A 364 -19.22 2.25 38.60
C GLU A 364 -18.14 2.47 37.52
N ASP A 365 -16.85 2.47 37.91
CA ASP A 365 -15.75 2.59 36.98
C ASP A 365 -15.69 1.39 36.02
N HIS A 366 -15.89 0.18 36.54
CA HIS A 366 -16.00 -1.05 35.73
C HIS A 366 -17.21 -0.98 34.78
N ALA A 367 -18.39 -0.59 35.28
CA ALA A 367 -19.59 -0.43 34.48
C ALA A 367 -19.45 0.63 33.38
N ALA A 368 -18.71 1.71 33.63
CA ALA A 368 -18.43 2.73 32.64
C ALA A 368 -17.59 2.22 31.47
N VAL A 369 -16.60 1.33 31.72
CA VAL A 369 -15.86 0.64 30.65
C VAL A 369 -16.78 -0.24 29.85
N LEU A 370 -17.61 -1.06 30.50
CA LEU A 370 -18.51 -1.98 29.82
C LEU A 370 -19.57 -1.24 29.00
N ALA A 371 -20.08 -0.11 29.48
CA ALA A 371 -21.01 0.72 28.72
C ALA A 371 -20.38 1.26 27.43
N ALA A 372 -19.10 1.69 27.47
CA ALA A 372 -18.35 2.09 26.28
C ALA A 372 -18.14 0.88 25.32
N VAL A 373 -17.77 -0.28 25.84
CA VAL A 373 -17.65 -1.53 25.08
C VAL A 373 -18.98 -1.88 24.40
N ASP A 374 -20.10 -1.85 25.10
CA ASP A 374 -21.40 -2.20 24.54
C ASP A 374 -21.82 -1.24 23.41
N GLN A 375 -21.50 0.06 23.53
CA GLN A 375 -21.72 1.02 22.45
C GLN A 375 -20.81 0.74 21.26
N ALA A 376 -19.57 0.37 21.49
CA ALA A 376 -18.60 0.04 20.45
C ALA A 376 -18.99 -1.26 19.71
N LEU A 377 -19.43 -2.29 20.42
CA LEU A 377 -19.90 -3.56 19.84
C LEU A 377 -21.21 -3.42 19.05
N LYS A 378 -21.98 -2.31 19.18
CA LYS A 378 -23.09 -2.04 18.27
C LYS A 378 -22.63 -1.67 16.86
N THR A 379 -21.42 -1.14 16.70
CA THR A 379 -20.85 -0.84 15.38
C THR A 379 -20.18 -2.07 14.77
N ASP A 380 -19.52 -2.88 15.58
CA ASP A 380 -18.87 -4.12 15.17
C ASP A 380 -18.90 -5.16 16.32
N PRO A 381 -19.94 -6.00 16.39
CA PRO A 381 -20.11 -7.01 17.44
C PRO A 381 -18.98 -8.04 17.56
N GLU A 382 -18.17 -8.17 16.53
CA GLU A 382 -17.08 -9.15 16.43
C GLU A 382 -15.69 -8.52 16.46
N HIS A 383 -15.60 -7.21 16.79
CA HIS A 383 -14.32 -6.51 16.80
C HIS A 383 -13.37 -7.09 17.86
N PRO A 384 -12.25 -7.73 17.47
CA PRO A 384 -11.45 -8.51 18.40
C PRO A 384 -10.82 -7.67 19.49
N GLU A 385 -10.34 -6.47 19.18
CA GLU A 385 -9.72 -5.58 20.14
C GLU A 385 -10.72 -5.05 21.19
N ILE A 386 -11.95 -4.69 20.78
CA ILE A 386 -13.01 -4.27 21.70
C ILE A 386 -13.39 -5.43 22.64
N LEU A 387 -13.48 -6.64 22.11
CA LEU A 387 -13.70 -7.85 22.92
C LEU A 387 -12.53 -8.12 23.87
N GLY A 388 -11.30 -7.80 23.45
CA GLY A 388 -10.10 -7.85 24.29
C GLY A 388 -10.16 -6.88 25.47
N PHE A 389 -10.60 -5.64 25.25
CA PHE A 389 -10.82 -4.66 26.33
C PHE A 389 -11.95 -5.08 27.28
N ALA A 390 -13.03 -5.64 26.75
CA ALA A 390 -14.10 -6.18 27.59
C ALA A 390 -13.58 -7.30 28.50
N SER A 391 -12.81 -8.23 27.95
CA SER A 391 -12.15 -9.29 28.71
C SER A 391 -11.20 -8.74 29.78
N ALA A 392 -10.37 -7.77 29.43
CA ALA A 392 -9.44 -7.13 30.36
C ALA A 392 -10.15 -6.39 31.50
N ALA A 393 -11.25 -5.69 31.20
CA ALA A 393 -12.06 -5.01 32.22
C ALA A 393 -12.67 -6.00 33.22
N HIS A 394 -13.31 -7.05 32.73
CA HIS A 394 -13.89 -8.09 33.61
C HIS A 394 -12.80 -8.81 34.42
N ARG A 395 -11.67 -9.16 33.81
CA ARG A 395 -10.54 -9.79 34.50
C ARG A 395 -9.96 -8.92 35.62
N ARG A 396 -9.77 -7.61 35.34
CA ARG A 396 -9.27 -6.66 36.36
C ARG A 396 -10.26 -6.52 37.50
N TRP A 397 -11.54 -6.45 37.20
CA TRP A 397 -12.58 -6.40 38.23
C TRP A 397 -12.62 -7.68 39.05
N GLY A 398 -12.55 -8.84 38.45
CA GLY A 398 -12.47 -10.13 39.14
C GLY A 398 -11.24 -10.24 40.04
N ALA A 399 -10.06 -9.76 39.60
CA ALA A 399 -8.88 -9.66 40.47
C ALA A 399 -9.13 -8.76 41.70
N ARG A 400 -9.81 -7.62 41.53
CA ARG A 400 -10.15 -6.71 42.60
C ARG A 400 -11.14 -7.34 43.59
N GLN A 401 -12.12 -8.11 43.12
CA GLN A 401 -13.03 -8.89 43.96
C GLN A 401 -12.27 -9.93 44.81
N MET A 402 -11.31 -10.63 44.20
CA MET A 402 -10.46 -11.58 44.91
C MET A 402 -9.64 -10.95 46.04
N GLU A 403 -9.09 -9.71 45.81
CA GLU A 403 -8.37 -8.93 46.82
C GLU A 403 -9.27 -8.53 48.00
N ARG A 404 -10.55 -8.27 47.72
CA ARG A 404 -11.55 -7.94 48.75
C ARG A 404 -12.20 -9.16 49.43
N GLY A 405 -11.85 -10.37 49.01
CA GLY A 405 -12.49 -11.59 49.48
C GLY A 405 -13.91 -11.81 48.93
N GLU A 406 -14.30 -11.04 47.89
CA GLU A 406 -15.57 -11.18 47.18
C GLU A 406 -15.50 -12.32 46.15
N ASP A 407 -16.64 -12.89 45.74
CA ASP A 407 -16.69 -13.94 44.70
C ASP A 407 -16.42 -13.33 43.31
N PRO A 408 -15.33 -13.70 42.62
CA PRO A 408 -14.98 -13.18 41.30
C PRO A 408 -15.55 -14.01 40.14
N GLN A 409 -16.27 -15.13 40.45
CA GLN A 409 -16.61 -16.15 39.47
C GLN A 409 -17.31 -15.56 38.23
N ALA A 410 -18.34 -14.78 38.43
CA ALA A 410 -19.12 -14.16 37.34
C ALA A 410 -18.28 -13.25 36.47
N SER A 411 -17.38 -12.47 37.08
CA SER A 411 -16.48 -11.55 36.36
C SER A 411 -15.42 -12.31 35.54
N LEU A 412 -14.84 -13.37 36.13
CA LEU A 412 -13.83 -14.18 35.44
C LEU A 412 -14.42 -15.00 34.30
N ASP A 413 -15.64 -15.55 34.48
CA ASP A 413 -16.36 -16.24 33.42
C ASP A 413 -16.70 -15.31 32.26
N ALA A 414 -17.15 -14.10 32.56
CA ALA A 414 -17.36 -13.05 31.53
C ALA A 414 -16.06 -12.69 30.79
N ALA A 415 -14.95 -12.54 31.51
CA ALA A 415 -13.64 -12.28 30.91
C ALA A 415 -13.22 -13.39 29.93
N ILE A 416 -13.36 -14.66 30.35
CA ILE A 416 -13.02 -15.83 29.54
C ILE A 416 -13.94 -15.90 28.31
N HIS A 417 -15.23 -15.64 28.47
CA HIS A 417 -16.20 -15.64 27.38
C HIS A 417 -15.86 -14.58 26.31
N ARG A 418 -15.59 -13.33 26.73
CA ARG A 418 -15.22 -12.24 25.81
C ARG A 418 -13.92 -12.51 25.10
N ALA A 419 -12.89 -13.00 25.80
CA ALA A 419 -11.63 -13.38 25.17
C ALA A 419 -11.83 -14.49 24.13
N ARG A 420 -12.63 -15.52 24.43
CA ARG A 420 -12.93 -16.62 23.50
C ARG A 420 -13.66 -16.13 22.25
N GLN A 421 -14.62 -15.20 22.40
CA GLN A 421 -15.29 -14.57 21.27
C GLN A 421 -14.28 -13.83 20.37
N GLY A 422 -13.37 -13.03 20.94
CA GLY A 422 -12.34 -12.33 20.18
C GLY A 422 -11.37 -13.27 19.47
N LEU A 423 -10.98 -14.37 20.14
CA LEU A 423 -10.08 -15.39 19.55
C LEU A 423 -10.72 -16.17 18.38
N GLN A 424 -12.04 -16.20 18.26
CA GLN A 424 -12.70 -16.73 17.05
C GLN A 424 -12.39 -15.90 15.80
N GLN A 425 -12.25 -14.57 15.96
CA GLN A 425 -11.95 -13.65 14.87
C GLN A 425 -10.44 -13.47 14.66
N ALA A 426 -9.67 -13.47 15.75
CA ALA A 426 -8.22 -13.27 15.76
C ALA A 426 -7.52 -14.37 16.61
N PRO A 427 -7.38 -15.62 16.10
CA PRO A 427 -6.91 -16.75 16.89
C PRO A 427 -5.49 -16.63 17.44
N ARG A 428 -4.69 -15.72 16.88
CA ARG A 428 -3.28 -15.49 17.25
C ARG A 428 -3.04 -14.11 17.86
N ASP A 429 -4.09 -13.43 18.30
CA ASP A 429 -3.95 -12.14 18.96
C ASP A 429 -3.35 -12.31 20.37
N ASN A 430 -2.19 -11.70 20.59
CA ASN A 430 -1.45 -11.83 21.84
C ASN A 430 -2.17 -11.24 23.06
N ALA A 431 -2.86 -10.12 22.88
CA ALA A 431 -3.59 -9.47 23.97
C ALA A 431 -4.79 -10.34 24.42
N LEU A 432 -5.52 -10.90 23.45
CA LEU A 432 -6.63 -11.81 23.70
C LEU A 432 -6.15 -13.11 24.35
N LEU A 433 -5.08 -13.73 23.84
CA LEU A 433 -4.50 -14.94 24.41
C LEU A 433 -4.00 -14.69 25.84
N ASN A 434 -3.34 -13.55 26.11
CA ASN A 434 -2.93 -13.16 27.44
C ASN A 434 -4.12 -12.92 28.37
N ASN A 435 -5.14 -12.21 27.94
CA ASN A 435 -6.35 -11.97 28.73
C ASN A 435 -7.07 -13.28 29.07
N PHE A 436 -7.19 -14.16 28.08
CA PHE A 436 -7.81 -15.48 28.25
C PHE A 436 -7.03 -16.34 29.26
N GLY A 437 -5.72 -16.49 29.06
CA GLY A 437 -4.86 -17.28 29.95
C GLY A 437 -4.82 -16.72 31.38
N THR A 438 -4.72 -15.40 31.50
CA THR A 438 -4.69 -14.75 32.84
C THR A 438 -6.03 -14.85 33.57
N ALA A 439 -7.16 -14.73 32.87
CA ALA A 439 -8.49 -14.92 33.48
C ALA A 439 -8.69 -16.35 33.95
N LEU A 440 -8.28 -17.36 33.19
CA LEU A 440 -8.27 -18.77 33.58
C LEU A 440 -7.39 -19.00 34.80
N ARG A 441 -6.18 -18.42 34.84
CA ARG A 441 -5.28 -18.52 36.00
C ARG A 441 -5.93 -17.93 37.28
N TYR A 442 -6.58 -16.77 37.18
CA TYR A 442 -7.28 -16.19 38.33
C TYR A 442 -8.46 -17.09 38.78
N ARG A 443 -9.22 -17.69 37.85
CA ARG A 443 -10.31 -18.61 38.17
C ARG A 443 -9.79 -19.88 38.81
N ALA A 444 -8.66 -20.41 38.35
CA ALA A 444 -7.97 -21.54 38.98
C ALA A 444 -7.52 -21.20 40.41
N THR A 445 -6.89 -20.02 40.62
CA THR A 445 -6.52 -19.56 41.95
C THR A 445 -7.71 -19.47 42.91
N TRP A 446 -8.86 -18.98 42.41
CA TRP A 446 -10.08 -18.93 43.20
C TRP A 446 -10.64 -20.31 43.48
N ALA A 447 -10.63 -21.22 42.50
CA ALA A 447 -11.04 -22.61 42.68
C ALA A 447 -10.23 -23.31 43.78
N MET A 448 -8.89 -23.12 43.82
CA MET A 448 -8.03 -23.63 44.89
C MET A 448 -8.44 -23.13 46.27
N ARG A 449 -8.71 -21.81 46.39
CA ARG A 449 -9.20 -21.25 47.68
C ARG A 449 -10.51 -21.83 48.13
N GLN A 450 -11.32 -22.40 47.21
CA GLN A 450 -12.60 -23.04 47.46
C GLN A 450 -12.47 -24.56 47.56
N GLY A 451 -11.26 -25.14 47.54
CA GLY A 451 -11.02 -26.58 47.54
C GLY A 451 -11.49 -27.31 46.28
N ARG A 452 -11.65 -26.59 45.17
CA ARG A 452 -12.04 -27.13 43.85
C ARG A 452 -10.80 -27.42 43.00
N ASP A 453 -10.91 -28.36 42.04
CA ASP A 453 -9.81 -28.73 41.14
C ASP A 453 -9.45 -27.59 40.17
N PRO A 454 -8.21 -27.02 40.22
CA PRO A 454 -7.78 -25.94 39.35
C PRO A 454 -7.18 -26.43 38.02
N ARG A 455 -6.84 -27.72 37.91
CA ARG A 455 -6.02 -28.26 36.80
C ARG A 455 -6.62 -28.02 35.40
N PRO A 456 -7.93 -28.12 35.16
CA PRO A 456 -8.50 -27.86 33.83
C PRO A 456 -8.27 -26.42 33.35
N ASP A 457 -8.40 -25.45 34.25
CA ASP A 457 -8.17 -24.03 33.94
C ASP A 457 -6.67 -23.71 33.75
N LEU A 458 -5.80 -24.29 34.60
CA LEU A 458 -4.36 -24.11 34.49
C LEU A 458 -3.80 -24.67 33.17
N ALA A 459 -4.27 -25.85 32.74
CA ALA A 459 -3.86 -26.44 31.47
C ALA A 459 -4.24 -25.55 30.26
N GLN A 460 -5.47 -25.03 30.24
CA GLN A 460 -5.90 -24.11 29.19
C GLN A 460 -5.13 -22.76 29.25
N ALA A 461 -4.87 -22.23 30.46
CA ALA A 461 -4.12 -21.01 30.64
C ALA A 461 -2.69 -21.14 30.11
N GLN A 462 -2.00 -22.22 30.47
CA GLN A 462 -0.65 -22.51 29.99
C GLN A 462 -0.60 -22.60 28.47
N HIS A 463 -1.52 -23.33 27.87
CA HIS A 463 -1.59 -23.46 26.42
C HIS A 463 -1.76 -22.11 25.71
N ALA A 464 -2.71 -21.29 26.16
CA ALA A 464 -2.95 -19.96 25.59
C ALA A 464 -1.73 -19.02 25.75
N LEU A 465 -1.10 -19.02 26.94
CA LEU A 465 0.07 -18.18 27.20
C LEU A 465 1.31 -18.63 26.40
N GLN A 466 1.48 -19.94 26.19
CA GLN A 466 2.51 -20.49 25.31
C GLN A 466 2.30 -20.08 23.86
N GLN A 467 1.08 -20.15 23.34
CA GLN A 467 0.75 -19.66 22.00
C GLN A 467 1.03 -18.16 21.85
N ALA A 468 0.73 -17.36 22.88
CA ALA A 468 1.04 -15.94 22.88
C ALA A 468 2.55 -15.65 22.81
N LEU A 469 3.40 -16.52 23.36
CA LEU A 469 4.85 -16.39 23.34
C LEU A 469 5.50 -16.63 21.97
N GLU A 470 4.79 -17.25 21.02
CA GLU A 470 5.29 -17.41 19.64
C GLU A 470 5.49 -16.06 18.93
N ARG A 471 4.80 -15.02 19.40
CA ARG A 471 4.94 -13.64 18.91
C ARG A 471 5.20 -12.72 20.11
N PRO A 472 6.38 -12.18 20.30
CA PRO A 472 6.83 -11.61 21.58
C PRO A 472 6.31 -10.19 21.89
N ARG A 473 5.05 -9.86 21.61
CA ARG A 473 4.40 -8.68 22.18
C ARG A 473 4.14 -8.98 23.67
N PHE A 474 4.58 -8.13 24.60
CA PHE A 474 4.41 -8.34 26.05
C PHE A 474 5.11 -9.57 26.67
N ARG A 475 6.25 -9.99 26.10
CA ARG A 475 6.98 -11.22 26.50
C ARG A 475 7.13 -11.37 28.01
N ASP A 476 7.53 -10.31 28.70
CA ASP A 476 7.78 -10.36 30.16
C ASP A 476 6.49 -10.60 30.93
N PHE A 477 5.36 -10.00 30.54
CA PHE A 477 4.07 -10.27 31.15
C PHE A 477 3.58 -11.69 30.88
N LEU A 478 3.79 -12.20 29.66
CA LEU A 478 3.43 -13.56 29.29
C LEU A 478 4.25 -14.58 30.09
N LEU A 479 5.55 -14.37 30.21
CA LEU A 479 6.44 -15.24 30.98
C LEU A 479 6.08 -15.22 32.48
N ASN A 480 5.80 -14.05 33.06
CA ASN A 480 5.34 -13.93 34.43
C ASN A 480 4.02 -14.66 34.66
N ASN A 481 3.03 -14.45 33.79
CA ASN A 481 1.74 -15.13 33.89
C ASN A 481 1.86 -16.65 33.73
N LEU A 482 2.74 -17.10 32.83
CA LEU A 482 3.02 -18.53 32.64
C LEU A 482 3.75 -19.13 33.85
N GLY A 483 4.74 -18.42 34.41
CA GLY A 483 5.44 -18.80 35.64
C GLY A 483 4.46 -19.00 36.80
N CYS A 484 3.57 -18.05 37.02
CA CYS A 484 2.51 -18.18 38.03
C CYS A 484 1.58 -19.40 37.79
N CYS A 485 1.33 -19.80 36.56
CA CYS A 485 0.57 -21.02 36.29
C CYS A 485 1.33 -22.28 36.73
N TYR A 486 2.65 -22.34 36.52
CA TYR A 486 3.47 -23.45 36.97
C TYR A 486 3.60 -23.52 38.51
N GLU A 487 3.74 -22.37 39.16
CA GLU A 487 3.77 -22.29 40.63
C GLU A 487 2.45 -22.81 41.29
N LEU A 488 1.30 -22.53 40.66
CA LEU A 488 0.01 -22.99 41.11
C LEU A 488 -0.22 -24.48 40.83
N GLN A 489 0.55 -25.10 39.97
CA GLN A 489 0.46 -26.52 39.62
C GLN A 489 1.37 -27.39 40.46
N ALA A 490 2.46 -26.82 41.00
CA ALA A 490 3.40 -27.48 41.91
C ALA A 490 2.82 -27.60 43.31
#